data_842b5c655f38efae1a5135243fdf6168
#
_entry.id   842b5c655f38efae1a5135243fdf6168
#
_cell.length_a   1.000
_cell.length_b   1.000
_cell.length_c   1.000
_cell.angle_alpha   90.00
_cell.angle_beta   90.00
_cell.angle_gamma   90.00
#
_symmetry.space_group_name_H-M   'P 1'
#
loop_
_entity.id
_entity.type
_entity.pdbx_description
1 polymer ?
#
loop_
_entity_poly.entity_id
_entity_poly.type
_entity_poly.pdbx_seq_one_letter_code
_entity_poly.pdbx_strand_id
1 'polypeptide(L)'
;MEKKVILFQGDSITDCCRDRNNPFDLAKGYPNLVMATLNMDEPYTYTAYNRGISGNRVVDLYARIRKDMINLKPDYISILVGINEVWHGYAYDNGADEKKFEMIYSLMIEELQRELPGVKIFMFEPFYLHGTATCSSDATPGRWEYYLREAPLRQAAARRVAEKYGLLFVPLQKLFEEAEATAPHEGYWLWDGVHPTEAGHELIKRQWLKAFAQIKD
;
A
#
# COMPACT_ATOMS: atom_id res chain seq x y z
N MET A 1 1.05 30.07 -4.80
CA MET A 1 0.42 29.22 -3.77
C MET A 1 1.41 28.14 -3.39
N GLU A 2 1.46 27.76 -2.12
CA GLU A 2 2.27 26.64 -1.67
C GLU A 2 1.66 25.33 -2.20
N LYS A 3 2.51 24.42 -2.68
CA LYS A 3 2.04 23.15 -3.23
C LYS A 3 1.56 22.23 -2.09
N LYS A 4 0.49 21.52 -2.34
CA LYS A 4 0.03 20.44 -1.47
C LYS A 4 0.96 19.24 -1.57
N VAL A 5 1.27 18.62 -0.43
CA VAL A 5 2.21 17.50 -0.35
C VAL A 5 1.44 16.18 -0.27
N ILE A 6 1.72 15.29 -1.22
CA ILE A 6 1.19 13.92 -1.25
C ILE A 6 2.28 12.93 -0.83
N LEU A 7 2.00 12.07 0.12
CA LEU A 7 2.88 11.00 0.55
C LEU A 7 2.31 9.63 0.17
N PHE A 8 3.06 8.87 -0.61
CA PHE A 8 2.82 7.46 -0.88
C PHE A 8 3.68 6.63 0.07
N GLN A 9 3.05 5.92 0.99
CA GLN A 9 3.70 5.08 1.99
C GLN A 9 3.32 3.62 1.80
N GLY A 10 4.28 2.71 1.99
CA GLY A 10 4.03 1.28 1.85
C GLY A 10 5.29 0.43 1.74
N ASP A 11 5.12 -0.70 1.10
CA ASP A 11 6.13 -1.73 0.87
C ASP A 11 6.68 -1.74 -0.57
N SER A 12 7.02 -2.93 -1.11
CA SER A 12 7.56 -3.10 -2.46
C SER A 12 6.60 -2.65 -3.57
N ILE A 13 5.30 -2.75 -3.36
CA ILE A 13 4.28 -2.33 -4.32
C ILE A 13 4.32 -0.81 -4.51
N THR A 14 4.58 -0.08 -3.44
CA THR A 14 4.75 1.38 -3.46
C THR A 14 6.17 1.78 -3.86
N ASP A 15 7.20 1.10 -3.34
CA ASP A 15 8.63 1.34 -3.63
C ASP A 15 8.92 1.23 -5.13
N CYS A 16 8.49 0.14 -5.75
CA CYS A 16 8.67 -0.16 -7.18
C CYS A 16 10.07 0.20 -7.71
N CYS A 17 11.12 -0.15 -6.94
CA CYS A 17 12.54 0.11 -7.25
C CYS A 17 12.90 1.59 -7.39
N ARG A 18 12.30 2.48 -6.59
CA ARG A 18 12.67 3.91 -6.60
C ARG A 18 14.16 4.15 -6.25
N ASP A 19 14.74 5.16 -6.82
CA ASP A 19 16.07 5.65 -6.40
C ASP A 19 15.96 6.36 -5.05
N ARG A 20 16.49 5.75 -4.01
CA ARG A 20 16.46 6.29 -2.64
C ARG A 20 17.38 7.48 -2.42
N ASN A 21 18.31 7.74 -3.34
CA ASN A 21 19.18 8.92 -3.31
C ASN A 21 18.49 10.15 -3.89
N ASN A 22 17.43 9.94 -4.69
CA ASN A 22 16.57 11.01 -5.19
C ASN A 22 15.29 11.08 -4.36
N PRO A 23 15.10 12.07 -3.47
CA PRO A 23 13.92 12.16 -2.61
C PRO A 23 12.60 12.36 -3.37
N PHE A 24 12.68 12.78 -4.64
CA PHE A 24 11.52 13.04 -5.49
C PHE A 24 11.28 11.94 -6.53
N ASP A 25 12.06 10.87 -6.54
CA ASP A 25 11.81 9.74 -7.41
C ASP A 25 10.56 8.97 -6.95
N LEU A 26 9.58 8.87 -7.85
CA LEU A 26 8.31 8.16 -7.64
C LEU A 26 8.36 6.73 -8.14
N ALA A 27 9.48 6.29 -8.70
CA ALA A 27 9.67 4.99 -9.34
C ALA A 27 8.80 4.80 -10.61
N LYS A 28 8.48 3.52 -10.93
CA LYS A 28 7.70 3.18 -12.13
C LYS A 28 6.28 2.70 -11.83
N GLY A 29 5.92 2.64 -10.54
CA GLY A 29 4.64 2.12 -10.06
C GLY A 29 3.52 3.16 -10.05
N TYR A 30 2.43 2.80 -9.37
CA TYR A 30 1.23 3.63 -9.28
C TYR A 30 1.49 5.06 -8.74
N PRO A 31 2.47 5.35 -7.86
CA PRO A 31 2.73 6.72 -7.43
C PRO A 31 3.07 7.66 -8.60
N ASN A 32 3.91 7.20 -9.52
CA ASN A 32 4.28 7.96 -10.71
C ASN A 32 3.09 8.15 -11.67
N LEU A 33 2.29 7.09 -11.88
CA LEU A 33 1.10 7.15 -12.73
C LEU A 33 0.05 8.11 -12.18
N VAL A 34 -0.14 8.14 -10.87
CA VAL A 34 -1.01 9.11 -10.17
C VAL A 34 -0.52 10.52 -10.41
N MET A 35 0.75 10.79 -10.16
CA MET A 35 1.29 12.14 -10.30
C MET A 35 1.35 12.61 -11.74
N ALA A 36 1.53 11.71 -12.71
CA ALA A 36 1.40 12.04 -14.13
C ALA A 36 0.00 12.57 -14.47
N THR A 37 -1.05 11.91 -13.94
CA THR A 37 -2.43 12.37 -14.10
C THR A 37 -2.69 13.69 -13.39
N LEU A 38 -2.32 13.80 -12.09
CA LEU A 38 -2.55 15.03 -11.32
C LEU A 38 -1.81 16.24 -11.90
N ASN A 39 -0.57 16.06 -12.36
CA ASN A 39 0.19 17.14 -12.97
C ASN A 39 -0.36 17.58 -14.34
N MET A 40 -1.05 16.67 -15.06
CA MET A 40 -1.74 17.01 -16.29
C MET A 40 -3.03 17.80 -16.02
N ASP A 41 -3.82 17.34 -15.05
CA ASP A 41 -5.14 17.89 -14.75
C ASP A 41 -5.07 19.17 -13.89
N GLU A 42 -4.13 19.21 -12.94
CA GLU A 42 -3.95 20.30 -11.97
C GLU A 42 -2.47 20.73 -11.90
N PRO A 43 -1.92 21.38 -12.94
CA PRO A 43 -0.50 21.72 -13.01
C PRO A 43 -0.02 22.56 -11.82
N TYR A 44 1.16 22.24 -11.31
CA TYR A 44 1.83 22.96 -10.20
C TYR A 44 1.10 22.91 -8.84
N THR A 45 0.05 22.13 -8.69
CA THR A 45 -0.75 22.03 -7.46
C THR A 45 -0.10 21.14 -6.40
N TYR A 46 0.53 20.04 -6.82
CA TYR A 46 1.03 19.01 -5.90
C TYR A 46 2.55 18.83 -5.99
N THR A 47 3.13 18.43 -4.85
CA THR A 47 4.45 17.81 -4.75
C THR A 47 4.25 16.44 -4.11
N ALA A 48 5.02 15.44 -4.51
CA ALA A 48 4.83 14.09 -3.99
C ALA A 48 6.15 13.44 -3.53
N TYR A 49 6.02 12.57 -2.53
CA TYR A 49 7.08 11.69 -2.04
C TYR A 49 6.63 10.24 -2.08
N ASN A 50 7.47 9.38 -2.65
CA ASN A 50 7.36 7.93 -2.48
C ASN A 50 8.28 7.51 -1.33
N ARG A 51 7.72 6.90 -0.29
CA ARG A 51 8.45 6.38 0.87
C ARG A 51 8.20 4.88 1.07
N GLY A 52 7.76 4.19 0.02
CA GLY A 52 7.75 2.73 -0.02
C GLY A 52 9.14 2.16 0.19
N ILE A 53 9.22 1.02 0.89
CA ILE A 53 10.44 0.22 1.04
C ILE A 53 10.08 -1.25 0.91
N SER A 54 10.68 -1.92 -0.06
CA SER A 54 10.45 -3.35 -0.32
C SER A 54 10.65 -4.20 0.93
N GLY A 55 9.72 -5.14 1.18
CA GLY A 55 9.74 -6.03 2.34
C GLY A 55 9.18 -5.43 3.62
N ASN A 56 8.86 -4.13 3.68
CA ASN A 56 8.38 -3.51 4.89
C ASN A 56 6.99 -4.03 5.33
N ARG A 57 6.85 -4.22 6.62
CA ARG A 57 5.64 -4.52 7.38
C ARG A 57 5.13 -3.25 8.05
N VAL A 58 3.97 -3.31 8.67
CA VAL A 58 3.44 -2.16 9.43
C VAL A 58 4.39 -1.68 10.52
N VAL A 59 5.10 -2.61 11.20
CA VAL A 59 6.08 -2.28 12.23
C VAL A 59 7.27 -1.50 11.67
N ASP A 60 7.70 -1.83 10.46
CA ASP A 60 8.81 -1.16 9.79
C ASP A 60 8.41 0.26 9.35
N LEU A 61 7.14 0.47 8.95
CA LEU A 61 6.60 1.80 8.68
C LEU A 61 6.56 2.64 9.97
N TYR A 62 6.08 2.06 11.06
CA TYR A 62 6.01 2.75 12.35
C TYR A 62 7.39 3.13 12.87
N ALA A 63 8.39 2.26 12.76
CA ALA A 63 9.75 2.54 13.19
C ALA A 63 10.39 3.77 12.50
N ARG A 64 9.93 4.11 11.29
CA ARG A 64 10.44 5.26 10.52
C ARG A 64 9.41 6.39 10.33
N ILE A 65 8.33 6.39 11.13
CA ILE A 65 7.20 7.32 11.01
C ILE A 65 7.64 8.79 11.00
N ARG A 66 8.56 9.19 11.90
CA ARG A 66 9.02 10.57 11.97
C ARG A 66 9.78 10.99 10.73
N LYS A 67 10.77 10.19 10.29
CA LYS A 67 11.63 10.54 9.16
C LYS A 67 10.86 10.54 7.83
N ASP A 68 10.04 9.52 7.63
CA ASP A 68 9.46 9.22 6.32
C ASP A 68 7.98 9.61 6.20
N MET A 69 7.38 10.17 7.26
CA MET A 69 6.00 10.67 7.23
C MET A 69 5.91 12.06 7.88
N ILE A 70 6.07 12.17 9.21
CA ILE A 70 5.77 13.40 9.96
C ILE A 70 6.63 14.58 9.52
N ASN A 71 7.95 14.37 9.37
CA ASN A 71 8.89 15.45 9.01
C ASN A 71 8.67 15.98 7.57
N LEU A 72 7.96 15.25 6.73
CA LEU A 72 7.61 15.67 5.37
C LEU A 72 6.38 16.59 5.33
N LYS A 73 5.66 16.69 6.44
CA LYS A 73 4.45 17.52 6.61
C LYS A 73 3.45 17.35 5.47
N PRO A 74 3.02 16.12 5.15
CA PRO A 74 2.10 15.89 4.05
C PRO A 74 0.70 16.41 4.36
N ASP A 75 0.02 16.93 3.32
CA ASP A 75 -1.42 17.21 3.36
C ASP A 75 -2.23 15.93 3.16
N TYR A 76 -1.69 14.99 2.36
CA TYR A 76 -2.35 13.72 2.02
C TYR A 76 -1.38 12.55 2.19
N ILE A 77 -1.85 11.48 2.80
CA ILE A 77 -1.08 10.22 2.95
C ILE A 77 -1.92 9.05 2.42
N SER A 78 -1.37 8.28 1.48
CA SER A 78 -1.91 6.97 1.12
C SER A 78 -1.01 5.87 1.67
N ILE A 79 -1.60 4.84 2.29
CA ILE A 79 -0.84 3.74 2.92
C ILE A 79 -1.30 2.41 2.32
N LEU A 80 -0.36 1.69 1.72
CA LEU A 80 -0.56 0.33 1.21
C LEU A 80 0.49 -0.60 1.82
N VAL A 81 0.09 -1.39 2.81
CA VAL A 81 0.96 -2.32 3.56
C VAL A 81 0.13 -3.46 4.15
N GLY A 82 0.72 -4.62 4.35
CA GLY A 82 0.08 -5.73 5.07
C GLY A 82 0.35 -7.11 4.46
N ILE A 83 0.71 -7.20 3.19
CA ILE A 83 1.00 -8.50 2.58
C ILE A 83 2.32 -9.10 3.09
N ASN A 84 3.27 -8.26 3.48
CA ASN A 84 4.54 -8.71 4.03
C ASN A 84 4.43 -9.32 5.43
N GLU A 85 3.39 -9.01 6.20
CA GLU A 85 3.08 -9.73 7.44
C GLU A 85 2.84 -11.22 7.16
N VAL A 86 2.14 -11.50 6.08
CA VAL A 86 1.84 -12.88 5.65
C VAL A 86 3.11 -13.54 5.13
N TRP A 87 3.84 -12.86 4.23
CA TRP A 87 5.07 -13.41 3.67
C TRP A 87 6.15 -13.67 4.74
N HIS A 88 6.43 -12.69 5.62
CA HIS A 88 7.38 -12.87 6.72
C HIS A 88 6.91 -13.91 7.74
N GLY A 89 5.61 -14.04 7.95
CA GLY A 89 5.04 -15.09 8.81
C GLY A 89 5.33 -16.47 8.27
N TYR A 90 5.10 -16.70 6.98
CA TYR A 90 5.39 -17.96 6.35
C TYR A 90 6.90 -18.26 6.26
N ALA A 91 7.68 -17.30 5.78
CA ALA A 91 9.09 -17.55 5.43
C ALA A 91 10.04 -17.52 6.62
N TYR A 92 9.73 -16.76 7.68
CA TYR A 92 10.67 -16.45 8.75
C TYR A 92 10.06 -16.54 10.15
N ASP A 93 8.79 -16.92 10.28
CA ASP A 93 8.04 -16.84 11.54
C ASP A 93 8.14 -15.44 12.19
N ASN A 94 8.18 -14.41 11.36
CA ASN A 94 8.40 -13.00 11.74
C ASN A 94 7.34 -12.04 11.18
N GLY A 95 6.14 -12.54 10.95
CA GLY A 95 4.97 -11.73 10.63
C GLY A 95 4.30 -11.17 11.89
N ALA A 96 3.69 -10.00 11.80
CA ALA A 96 2.76 -9.59 12.82
C ALA A 96 1.46 -10.42 12.69
N ASP A 97 1.00 -11.04 13.78
CA ASP A 97 -0.33 -11.61 13.83
C ASP A 97 -1.40 -10.50 13.67
N GLU A 98 -2.67 -10.90 13.50
CA GLU A 98 -3.77 -9.98 13.26
C GLU A 98 -3.85 -8.88 14.35
N LYS A 99 -3.76 -9.26 15.63
CA LYS A 99 -3.89 -8.33 16.76
C LYS A 99 -2.73 -7.36 16.84
N LYS A 100 -1.51 -7.86 16.65
CA LYS A 100 -0.30 -7.04 16.64
C LYS A 100 -0.29 -6.08 15.46
N PHE A 101 -0.68 -6.54 14.27
CA PHE A 101 -0.83 -5.73 13.07
C PHE A 101 -1.81 -4.58 13.31
N GLU A 102 -3.02 -4.88 13.81
CA GLU A 102 -4.05 -3.89 14.12
C GLU A 102 -3.59 -2.87 15.16
N MET A 103 -2.92 -3.36 16.22
CA MET A 103 -2.39 -2.50 17.30
C MET A 103 -1.34 -1.52 16.77
N ILE A 104 -0.34 -2.00 16.02
CA ILE A 104 0.75 -1.15 15.51
C ILE A 104 0.21 -0.17 14.47
N TYR A 105 -0.70 -0.62 13.60
CA TYR A 105 -1.32 0.25 12.62
C TYR A 105 -2.12 1.36 13.32
N SER A 106 -2.89 1.01 14.37
CA SER A 106 -3.62 1.98 15.19
C SER A 106 -2.69 3.02 15.82
N LEU A 107 -1.58 2.59 16.44
CA LEU A 107 -0.59 3.52 17.01
C LEU A 107 -0.01 4.47 15.95
N MET A 108 0.27 3.95 14.76
CA MET A 108 0.76 4.76 13.63
C MET A 108 -0.26 5.83 13.22
N ILE A 109 -1.52 5.48 13.08
CA ILE A 109 -2.58 6.44 12.71
C ILE A 109 -2.80 7.47 13.80
N GLU A 110 -2.85 7.06 15.07
CA GLU A 110 -2.97 7.97 16.22
C GLU A 110 -1.84 9.00 16.25
N GLU A 111 -0.60 8.56 16.04
CA GLU A 111 0.56 9.46 16.02
C GLU A 111 0.50 10.42 14.82
N LEU A 112 0.13 9.94 13.62
CA LEU A 112 -0.01 10.78 12.44
C LEU A 112 -1.09 11.87 12.63
N GLN A 113 -2.26 11.51 13.14
CA GLN A 113 -3.35 12.48 13.38
C GLN A 113 -2.99 13.51 14.46
N ARG A 114 -2.24 13.10 15.49
CA ARG A 114 -1.77 13.99 16.54
C ARG A 114 -0.70 14.96 16.06
N GLU A 115 0.28 14.49 15.31
CA GLU A 115 1.46 15.28 14.90
C GLU A 115 1.20 16.10 13.62
N LEU A 116 0.19 15.71 12.83
CA LEU A 116 -0.19 16.37 11.57
C LEU A 116 -1.70 16.73 11.59
N PRO A 117 -2.10 17.74 12.37
CA PRO A 117 -3.50 18.13 12.44
C PRO A 117 -4.05 18.50 11.05
N GLY A 118 -5.16 17.88 10.66
CA GLY A 118 -5.81 18.11 9.37
C GLY A 118 -5.29 17.26 8.21
N VAL A 119 -4.27 16.42 8.42
CA VAL A 119 -3.80 15.49 7.38
C VAL A 119 -4.93 14.57 6.92
N LYS A 120 -5.06 14.40 5.61
CA LYS A 120 -6.02 13.47 5.00
C LYS A 120 -5.33 12.14 4.74
N ILE A 121 -5.77 11.09 5.42
CA ILE A 121 -5.20 9.74 5.32
C ILE A 121 -6.22 8.82 4.68
N PHE A 122 -5.78 7.96 3.75
CA PHE A 122 -6.57 6.83 3.26
C PHE A 122 -5.72 5.58 3.15
N MET A 123 -6.36 4.45 3.38
CA MET A 123 -5.71 3.16 3.52
C MET A 123 -6.17 2.22 2.41
N PHE A 124 -5.23 1.49 1.86
CA PHE A 124 -5.51 0.44 0.88
C PHE A 124 -5.52 -0.93 1.53
N GLU A 125 -6.41 -1.78 1.06
CA GLU A 125 -6.44 -3.19 1.39
C GLU A 125 -5.19 -3.88 0.86
N PRO A 126 -4.42 -4.63 1.67
CA PRO A 126 -3.41 -5.54 1.15
C PRO A 126 -4.08 -6.63 0.31
N PHE A 127 -3.45 -7.01 -0.80
CA PHE A 127 -4.03 -7.94 -1.77
C PHE A 127 -3.00 -8.97 -2.23
N TYR A 128 -3.51 -10.06 -2.80
CA TYR A 128 -2.71 -11.13 -3.39
C TYR A 128 -3.56 -11.92 -4.40
N LEU A 129 -2.90 -12.60 -5.31
CA LEU A 129 -3.47 -13.61 -6.20
C LEU A 129 -2.63 -14.88 -6.15
N HIS A 130 -3.08 -15.94 -6.79
CA HIS A 130 -2.24 -17.10 -7.02
C HIS A 130 -1.09 -16.72 -7.97
N GLY A 131 0.13 -17.15 -7.65
CA GLY A 131 1.31 -16.83 -8.44
C GLY A 131 2.58 -17.39 -7.79
N THR A 132 3.72 -17.20 -8.41
CA THR A 132 4.99 -17.82 -7.99
C THR A 132 5.46 -17.41 -6.58
N ALA A 133 5.08 -16.24 -6.10
CA ALA A 133 5.39 -15.79 -4.73
C ALA A 133 4.39 -16.29 -3.68
N THR A 134 3.22 -16.76 -4.09
CA THR A 134 2.13 -17.16 -3.17
C THR A 134 1.81 -18.65 -3.24
N CYS A 135 2.06 -19.33 -4.36
CA CYS A 135 1.71 -20.73 -4.54
C CYS A 135 2.57 -21.69 -3.70
N SER A 136 1.98 -22.85 -3.41
CA SER A 136 2.70 -23.99 -2.82
C SER A 136 3.56 -24.70 -3.86
N SER A 137 4.72 -25.20 -3.44
CA SER A 137 5.62 -26.04 -4.24
C SER A 137 6.41 -26.98 -3.31
N ASP A 138 7.23 -27.86 -3.85
CA ASP A 138 8.12 -28.71 -3.04
C ASP A 138 9.06 -27.90 -2.15
N ALA A 139 9.52 -26.73 -2.64
CA ALA A 139 10.35 -25.81 -1.86
C ALA A 139 9.55 -24.92 -0.88
N THR A 140 8.25 -24.81 -1.07
CA THR A 140 7.36 -23.95 -0.28
C THR A 140 6.04 -24.65 0.04
N PRO A 141 6.09 -25.77 0.78
CA PRO A 141 4.89 -26.57 1.07
C PRO A 141 3.89 -25.78 1.93
N GLY A 142 2.61 -25.82 1.55
CA GLY A 142 1.53 -25.19 2.30
C GLY A 142 1.51 -23.64 2.24
N ARG A 143 2.28 -23.01 1.35
CA ARG A 143 2.35 -21.55 1.24
C ARG A 143 1.01 -20.97 0.83
N TRP A 144 0.36 -21.52 -0.18
CA TRP A 144 -0.93 -21.02 -0.67
C TRP A 144 -2.01 -21.10 0.41
N GLU A 145 -2.09 -22.23 1.11
CA GLU A 145 -3.01 -22.45 2.23
C GLU A 145 -2.75 -21.46 3.38
N TYR A 146 -1.47 -21.11 3.59
CA TYR A 146 -1.09 -20.10 4.57
C TYR A 146 -1.61 -18.71 4.15
N TYR A 147 -1.42 -18.30 2.88
CA TYR A 147 -1.94 -17.04 2.36
C TYR A 147 -3.47 -16.98 2.45
N LEU A 148 -4.18 -18.03 2.04
CA LEU A 148 -5.64 -18.11 2.13
C LEU A 148 -6.16 -17.94 3.55
N ARG A 149 -5.42 -18.40 4.57
CA ARG A 149 -5.78 -18.26 5.97
C ARG A 149 -5.41 -16.90 6.56
N GLU A 150 -4.21 -16.42 6.27
CA GLU A 150 -3.63 -15.30 6.99
C GLU A 150 -3.89 -13.94 6.34
N ALA A 151 -3.92 -13.85 5.01
CA ALA A 151 -4.11 -12.57 4.35
C ALA A 151 -5.49 -11.94 4.64
N PRO A 152 -6.62 -12.68 4.64
CA PRO A 152 -7.92 -12.11 5.00
C PRO A 152 -7.95 -11.51 6.42
N LEU A 153 -7.17 -12.05 7.36
CA LEU A 153 -7.09 -11.49 8.71
C LEU A 153 -6.43 -10.11 8.71
N ARG A 154 -5.37 -9.90 7.91
CA ARG A 154 -4.71 -8.59 7.77
C ARG A 154 -5.57 -7.59 6.99
N GLN A 155 -6.31 -8.06 5.99
CA GLN A 155 -7.30 -7.25 5.25
C GLN A 155 -8.40 -6.74 6.19
N ALA A 156 -8.99 -7.63 6.98
CA ALA A 156 -10.01 -7.28 7.96
C ALA A 156 -9.47 -6.33 9.05
N ALA A 157 -8.26 -6.58 9.55
CA ALA A 157 -7.63 -5.70 10.53
C ALA A 157 -7.36 -4.29 9.98
N ALA A 158 -6.84 -4.19 8.74
CA ALA A 158 -6.64 -2.89 8.09
C ALA A 158 -7.95 -2.12 7.94
N ARG A 159 -9.03 -2.81 7.55
CA ARG A 159 -10.38 -2.22 7.46
C ARG A 159 -10.87 -1.71 8.81
N ARG A 160 -10.75 -2.51 9.88
CA ARG A 160 -11.16 -2.09 11.24
C ARG A 160 -10.39 -0.86 11.72
N VAL A 161 -9.09 -0.77 11.41
CA VAL A 161 -8.29 0.43 11.72
C VAL A 161 -8.85 1.64 10.96
N ALA A 162 -9.10 1.52 9.66
CA ALA A 162 -9.66 2.62 8.89
C ALA A 162 -11.02 3.08 9.45
N GLU A 163 -11.92 2.15 9.76
CA GLU A 163 -13.23 2.42 10.35
C GLU A 163 -13.11 3.10 11.73
N LYS A 164 -12.23 2.59 12.59
CA LYS A 164 -11.99 3.13 13.95
C LYS A 164 -11.58 4.62 13.93
N TYR A 165 -10.76 5.01 12.95
CA TYR A 165 -10.22 6.38 12.86
C TYR A 165 -10.94 7.25 11.82
N GLY A 166 -12.05 6.78 11.24
CA GLY A 166 -12.83 7.52 10.25
C GLY A 166 -12.07 7.78 8.95
N LEU A 167 -11.19 6.86 8.57
CA LEU A 167 -10.38 6.96 7.35
C LEU A 167 -11.07 6.28 6.17
N LEU A 168 -10.84 6.80 4.98
CA LEU A 168 -11.28 6.13 3.76
C LEU A 168 -10.49 4.85 3.55
N PHE A 169 -11.17 3.72 3.38
CA PHE A 169 -10.60 2.42 3.05
C PHE A 169 -10.88 2.06 1.60
N VAL A 170 -9.84 1.70 0.86
CA VAL A 170 -9.91 1.36 -0.56
C VAL A 170 -9.74 -0.16 -0.72
N PRO A 171 -10.83 -0.90 -1.02
CA PRO A 171 -10.76 -2.35 -1.22
C PRO A 171 -10.04 -2.67 -2.54
N LEU A 172 -9.07 -3.56 -2.50
CA LEU A 172 -8.30 -3.99 -3.68
C LEU A 172 -8.38 -5.50 -3.95
N GLN A 173 -8.58 -6.34 -2.94
CA GLN A 173 -8.58 -7.81 -3.13
C GLN A 173 -9.61 -8.23 -4.17
N LYS A 174 -10.85 -7.87 -3.96
CA LYS A 174 -11.92 -8.22 -4.88
C LYS A 174 -11.73 -7.63 -6.29
N LEU A 175 -11.18 -6.41 -6.37
CA LEU A 175 -10.88 -5.78 -7.65
C LEU A 175 -9.88 -6.62 -8.48
N PHE A 176 -8.81 -7.11 -7.84
CA PHE A 176 -7.82 -7.95 -8.51
C PHE A 176 -8.38 -9.34 -8.84
N GLU A 177 -9.20 -9.94 -7.98
CA GLU A 177 -9.89 -11.20 -8.27
C GLU A 177 -10.83 -11.09 -9.48
N GLU A 178 -11.62 -10.03 -9.56
CA GLU A 178 -12.52 -9.76 -10.69
C GLU A 178 -11.73 -9.49 -11.98
N ALA A 179 -10.63 -8.77 -11.89
CA ALA A 179 -9.75 -8.51 -13.03
C ALA A 179 -9.08 -9.81 -13.52
N GLU A 180 -8.58 -10.64 -12.59
CA GLU A 180 -7.93 -11.92 -12.92
C GLU A 180 -8.89 -12.90 -13.61
N ALA A 181 -10.17 -12.91 -13.25
CA ALA A 181 -11.17 -13.76 -13.89
C ALA A 181 -11.31 -13.54 -15.41
N THR A 182 -10.87 -12.39 -15.92
CA THR A 182 -10.90 -12.03 -17.35
C THR A 182 -9.51 -11.77 -17.92
N ALA A 183 -8.46 -12.11 -17.17
CA ALA A 183 -7.08 -11.89 -17.60
C ALA A 183 -6.73 -12.73 -18.85
N PRO A 184 -5.91 -12.22 -19.76
CA PRO A 184 -5.50 -12.97 -20.95
C PRO A 184 -4.56 -14.14 -20.62
N HIS A 185 -3.88 -14.10 -19.49
CA HIS A 185 -3.01 -15.17 -18.95
C HIS A 185 -2.73 -14.92 -17.46
N GLU A 186 -2.32 -15.97 -16.75
CA GLU A 186 -1.85 -15.86 -15.36
C GLU A 186 -0.68 -14.87 -15.25
N GLY A 187 -0.67 -14.07 -14.18
CA GLY A 187 0.36 -13.06 -13.96
C GLY A 187 0.18 -11.76 -14.75
N TYR A 188 -0.92 -11.60 -15.49
CA TYR A 188 -1.19 -10.37 -16.25
C TYR A 188 -1.31 -9.13 -15.34
N TRP A 189 -1.94 -9.27 -14.19
CA TRP A 189 -2.13 -8.18 -13.23
C TRP A 189 -1.07 -8.14 -12.14
N LEU A 190 -0.74 -9.31 -11.56
CA LEU A 190 0.30 -9.49 -10.53
C LEU A 190 1.26 -10.57 -11.01
N TRP A 191 2.44 -10.18 -11.49
CA TRP A 191 3.36 -11.06 -12.20
C TRP A 191 3.85 -12.27 -11.37
N ASP A 192 3.78 -12.18 -10.04
CA ASP A 192 4.15 -13.27 -9.12
C ASP A 192 3.04 -13.59 -8.08
N GLY A 193 1.88 -12.97 -8.22
CA GLY A 193 0.76 -13.07 -7.28
C GLY A 193 0.75 -12.00 -6.18
N VAL A 194 1.77 -11.14 -6.09
CA VAL A 194 1.87 -10.03 -5.13
C VAL A 194 2.18 -8.71 -5.83
N HIS A 195 3.18 -8.71 -6.70
CA HIS A 195 3.69 -7.47 -7.29
C HIS A 195 2.97 -7.13 -8.61
N PRO A 196 2.40 -5.92 -8.71
CA PRO A 196 1.70 -5.51 -9.90
C PRO A 196 2.60 -5.37 -11.13
N THR A 197 2.07 -5.76 -12.28
CA THR A 197 2.55 -5.35 -13.60
C THR A 197 2.21 -3.89 -13.85
N GLU A 198 2.57 -3.34 -15.01
CA GLU A 198 2.13 -2.01 -15.42
C GLU A 198 0.60 -1.90 -15.44
N ALA A 199 -0.09 -2.96 -15.91
CA ALA A 199 -1.56 -3.04 -15.89
C ALA A 199 -2.12 -3.07 -14.46
N GLY A 200 -1.50 -3.83 -13.56
CA GLY A 200 -1.86 -3.86 -12.14
C GLY A 200 -1.65 -2.52 -11.45
N HIS A 201 -0.55 -1.84 -11.73
CA HIS A 201 -0.30 -0.49 -11.21
C HIS A 201 -1.32 0.54 -11.74
N GLU A 202 -1.77 0.40 -12.99
CA GLU A 202 -2.83 1.24 -13.55
C GLU A 202 -4.18 1.02 -12.82
N LEU A 203 -4.52 -0.23 -12.45
CA LEU A 203 -5.70 -0.50 -11.63
C LEU A 203 -5.62 0.21 -10.26
N ILE A 204 -4.47 0.09 -9.58
CA ILE A 204 -4.27 0.76 -8.29
C ILE A 204 -4.39 2.27 -8.45
N LYS A 205 -3.75 2.87 -9.46
CA LYS A 205 -3.84 4.31 -9.75
C LYS A 205 -5.29 4.77 -9.91
N ARG A 206 -6.12 4.03 -10.65
CA ARG A 206 -7.54 4.38 -10.84
C ARG A 206 -8.30 4.41 -9.53
N GLN A 207 -8.06 3.44 -8.65
CA GLN A 207 -8.68 3.43 -7.32
C GLN A 207 -8.13 4.56 -6.44
N TRP A 208 -6.83 4.83 -6.53
CA TRP A 208 -6.20 5.93 -5.81
C TRP A 208 -6.83 7.28 -6.19
N LEU A 209 -6.95 7.58 -7.48
CA LEU A 209 -7.55 8.84 -7.96
C LEU A 209 -9.03 8.95 -7.55
N LYS A 210 -9.78 7.84 -7.61
CA LYS A 210 -11.17 7.79 -7.17
C LYS A 210 -11.30 8.05 -5.65
N ALA A 211 -10.41 7.51 -4.85
CA ALA A 211 -10.36 7.75 -3.41
C ALA A 211 -9.95 9.20 -3.10
N PHE A 212 -8.90 9.67 -3.75
CA PHE A 212 -8.40 11.03 -3.59
C PHE A 212 -9.45 12.10 -3.90
N ALA A 213 -10.24 11.91 -4.96
CA ALA A 213 -11.33 12.82 -5.31
C ALA A 213 -12.41 12.95 -4.21
N GLN A 214 -12.51 12.01 -3.27
CA GLN A 214 -13.46 12.08 -2.15
C GLN A 214 -12.93 12.87 -0.96
N ILE A 215 -11.62 13.05 -0.85
CA ILE A 215 -10.98 13.67 0.33
C ILE A 215 -10.23 14.96 0.00
N LYS A 216 -9.95 15.20 -1.29
CA LYS A 216 -9.28 16.45 -1.67
C LYS A 216 -10.20 17.65 -1.43
N ASP A 217 -9.62 18.72 -0.95
CA ASP A 217 -10.31 20.01 -0.73
C ASP A 217 -10.54 20.75 -2.06
#